data_a008773b4e87d87c6d3ddffb196ca4af
#
_entry.id   a008773b4e87d87c6d3ddffb196ca4af
#
_cell.length_a   1.000
_cell.length_b   1.000
_cell.length_c   1.000
_cell.angle_alpha   90.00
_cell.angle_beta   90.00
_cell.angle_gamma   90.00
#
_symmetry.space_group_name_H-M   'P 1'
#
loop_
_entity.id
_entity.type
_entity.pdbx_description
1 polymer ?
#
loop_
_entity_poly.entity_id
_entity_poly.type
_entity_poly.pdbx_seq_one_letter_code
_entity_poly.pdbx_strand_id
1 'polypeptide(L)'
;MAKEIKFNVESRDALKKGVDALANAVKVTLGPQGRNVVIDKKFGGPTITKDGVTVAKEIELEDTIENMGAQMVKEVAAKTADIAGDGTTTATVLAQAIVTNGLKNVAAGANPMDLKRGIDXAVNVVIENLKSXSQEVGDSIEKIKQVGAISANNDNNIGSLIAEAMDKVKKEGVITVEEAKGTDTTVEVVEGMQFDRGYLSPYFVTNADKMETDLETPMILLYDKKISNMKDLLPVLEPVAQSGKPLLIIAEDVDGEALATLVVNKMRGALKIAAVKAPGFGDRRKAMLEDIAILTGGTVISEERGFKLENATLEMLGTAEKVTIDKDXTTIVNGAGKKDDITARVNQIKAQIESTTSDYXKEKLQERLAKLAGGVAVLYVGAASEVEMKEKKDRVDDALHATRAAVEEGIIPGGGVAFVRACASLEGMEGENADETTGIQIVTRAIEEPLRQIVANAGNEGSVIVAKVKEGKGDFGYNAKQEKFENMFKAGIIDPTKVTRVALENAASVAGMLLTTECVLADIPEXNPPMPPMGXGGGMPGMM
;
A
#
# COMPACT_ATOMS: atom_id res chain seq x y z
N MET A 1 -7.15 21.19 25.72
CA MET A 1 -6.94 19.91 26.42
C MET A 1 -5.57 19.91 27.06
N ALA A 2 -5.49 19.47 28.31
CA ALA A 2 -4.22 19.46 29.04
C ALA A 2 -3.30 18.38 28.50
N LYS A 3 -2.00 18.60 28.62
CA LYS A 3 -0.98 17.68 28.12
C LYS A 3 -0.22 17.05 29.26
N GLU A 4 0.05 15.78 29.14
CA GLU A 4 1.05 15.10 29.94
C GLU A 4 2.38 15.29 29.24
N ILE A 5 3.42 15.63 30.02
CA ILE A 5 4.75 15.89 29.48
C ILE A 5 5.74 14.94 30.13
N LYS A 6 6.48 14.18 29.31
CA LYS A 6 7.57 13.36 29.82
C LYS A 6 8.87 13.74 29.14
N PHE A 7 9.97 13.65 29.87
CA PHE A 7 11.28 14.07 29.39
C PHE A 7 12.28 12.93 29.47
N ASN A 8 13.29 13.00 28.64
CA ASN A 8 14.52 12.18 28.73
C ASN A 8 14.22 10.69 28.79
N VAL A 9 14.81 10.01 29.79
CA VAL A 9 14.70 8.55 29.95
C VAL A 9 13.25 8.13 30.08
N GLU A 10 12.45 8.88 30.82
CA GLU A 10 11.05 8.50 31.03
C GLU A 10 10.27 8.50 29.73
N SER A 11 10.53 9.49 28.86
CA SER A 11 9.84 9.54 27.57
C SER A 11 10.29 8.38 26.66
N ARG A 12 11.59 8.13 26.61
CA ARG A 12 12.12 7.07 25.76
C ARG A 12 11.67 5.68 26.21
N ASP A 13 11.65 5.46 27.55
CA ASP A 13 11.21 4.16 28.08
C ASP A 13 9.75 3.89 27.75
N ALA A 14 8.90 4.91 27.85
CA ALA A 14 7.48 4.75 27.56
C ALA A 14 7.27 4.44 26.05
N LEU A 15 7.95 5.20 25.19
CA LEU A 15 7.86 4.95 23.76
C LEU A 15 8.34 3.53 23.41
N LYS A 16 9.45 3.10 24.04
CA LYS A 16 9.98 1.77 23.77
C LYS A 16 9.02 0.68 24.19
N LYS A 17 8.31 0.86 25.30
CA LYS A 17 7.30 -0.14 25.69
C LYS A 17 6.26 -0.32 24.57
N GLY A 18 5.87 0.79 23.94
CA GLY A 18 4.94 0.70 22.82
C GLY A 18 5.54 0.00 21.61
N VAL A 19 6.79 0.34 21.27
CA VAL A 19 7.49 -0.31 20.17
C VAL A 19 7.55 -1.82 20.42
N ASP A 20 7.92 -2.22 21.64
CA ASP A 20 8.04 -3.64 21.96
C ASP A 20 6.70 -4.36 21.93
N ALA A 21 5.64 -3.71 22.44
CA ALA A 21 4.32 -4.34 22.43
C ALA A 21 3.89 -4.68 21.00
N LEU A 22 4.06 -3.75 20.11
CA LEU A 22 3.69 -4.01 18.71
C LEU A 22 4.64 -5.00 18.05
N ALA A 23 5.95 -4.77 18.18
CA ALA A 23 6.92 -5.61 17.47
C ALA A 23 6.91 -7.05 17.97
N ASN A 24 6.77 -7.24 19.27
CA ASN A 24 6.75 -8.61 19.82
C ASN A 24 5.55 -9.39 19.33
N ALA A 25 4.40 -8.71 19.15
CA ALA A 25 3.21 -9.37 18.61
C ALA A 25 3.35 -9.70 17.13
N VAL A 26 3.97 -8.79 16.37
CA VAL A 26 4.06 -8.94 14.90
C VAL A 26 5.14 -9.95 14.52
N LYS A 27 6.29 -9.93 15.19
CA LYS A 27 7.45 -10.68 14.74
C LYS A 27 7.29 -12.19 14.82
N VAL A 28 6.35 -12.68 15.66
CA VAL A 28 6.13 -14.13 15.74
C VAL A 28 5.55 -14.68 14.44
N THR A 29 5.05 -13.83 13.56
CA THR A 29 4.48 -14.25 12.28
C THR A 29 5.52 -14.40 11.18
N LEU A 30 6.76 -13.97 11.39
CA LEU A 30 7.77 -13.86 10.32
C LEU A 30 8.29 -15.23 9.90
N GLY A 31 8.45 -15.41 8.60
CA GLY A 31 9.11 -16.57 8.02
C GLY A 31 8.17 -17.74 7.74
N PRO A 32 8.70 -18.80 7.13
CA PRO A 32 7.87 -19.94 6.73
C PRO A 32 7.33 -20.73 7.91
N GLN A 33 7.92 -20.60 9.10
CA GLN A 33 7.43 -21.23 10.33
C GLN A 33 6.83 -20.20 11.27
N GLY A 34 6.30 -19.12 10.71
CA GLY A 34 5.62 -18.09 11.49
C GLY A 34 4.47 -18.68 12.30
N ARG A 35 4.23 -18.08 13.46
CA ARG A 35 3.25 -18.58 14.42
C ARG A 35 1.94 -17.79 14.34
N ASN A 36 0.89 -18.41 14.81
CA ASN A 36 -0.43 -17.78 14.84
C ASN A 36 -0.53 -16.75 15.96
N VAL A 37 -1.32 -15.71 15.69
CA VAL A 37 -1.74 -14.76 16.71
C VAL A 37 -3.26 -14.83 16.80
N VAL A 38 -3.79 -14.88 18.02
CA VAL A 38 -5.23 -14.93 18.26
C VAL A 38 -5.71 -13.52 18.59
N ILE A 39 -6.71 -13.05 17.87
CA ILE A 39 -7.24 -11.69 18.03
C ILE A 39 -8.67 -11.77 18.49
N ASP A 40 -8.97 -11.14 19.62
CA ASP A 40 -10.32 -11.08 20.15
C ASP A 40 -11.20 -10.22 19.25
N LYS A 41 -12.43 -10.62 19.08
CA LYS A 41 -13.42 -9.87 18.31
C LYS A 41 -14.61 -9.52 19.18
N LYS A 42 -15.14 -8.33 18.97
CA LYS A 42 -16.30 -7.85 19.71
C LYS A 42 -17.53 -8.71 19.42
N PHE A 43 -17.66 -9.16 18.19
CA PHE A 43 -18.77 -10.01 17.75
C PHE A 43 -18.21 -11.24 17.08
N GLY A 44 -18.73 -12.40 17.47
CA GLY A 44 -18.28 -13.67 16.93
C GLY A 44 -17.07 -14.21 17.68
N GLY A 45 -16.49 -15.27 17.16
CA GLY A 45 -15.33 -15.89 17.77
C GLY A 45 -14.04 -15.15 17.45
N PRO A 46 -12.96 -15.47 18.18
CA PRO A 46 -11.68 -14.83 17.90
C PRO A 46 -11.15 -15.21 16.52
N THR A 47 -10.37 -14.28 15.94
CA THR A 47 -9.69 -14.49 14.67
C THR A 47 -8.30 -15.04 14.94
N ILE A 48 -7.86 -16.01 14.14
CA ILE A 48 -6.51 -16.55 14.21
C ILE A 48 -5.81 -16.22 12.92
N THR A 49 -4.62 -15.62 12.99
CA THR A 49 -3.93 -15.17 11.79
C THR A 49 -2.42 -15.34 11.93
N LYS A 50 -1.75 -15.55 10.79
CA LYS A 50 -0.29 -15.46 10.69
C LYS A 50 0.15 -14.21 9.95
N ASP A 51 -0.78 -13.33 9.59
CA ASP A 51 -0.47 -12.15 8.80
C ASP A 51 -0.05 -11.01 9.71
N GLY A 52 1.23 -10.60 9.62
CA GLY A 52 1.75 -9.55 10.46
C GLY A 52 1.04 -8.21 10.27
N VAL A 53 0.59 -7.91 9.06
CA VAL A 53 -0.14 -6.67 8.80
C VAL A 53 -1.45 -6.65 9.60
N THR A 54 -2.18 -7.76 9.58
CA THR A 54 -3.42 -7.89 10.32
C THR A 54 -3.19 -7.70 11.82
N VAL A 55 -2.12 -8.32 12.34
CA VAL A 55 -1.79 -8.18 13.76
C VAL A 55 -1.47 -6.73 14.09
N ALA A 56 -0.63 -6.07 13.29
CA ALA A 56 -0.22 -4.70 13.56
C ALA A 56 -1.42 -3.76 13.64
N LYS A 57 -2.39 -3.95 12.74
CA LYS A 57 -3.58 -3.08 12.71
C LYS A 57 -4.39 -3.15 13.99
N GLU A 58 -4.33 -4.27 14.71
CA GLU A 58 -5.14 -4.45 15.91
C GLU A 58 -4.50 -3.88 17.17
N ILE A 59 -3.22 -3.48 17.12
CA ILE A 59 -2.52 -3.03 18.33
C ILE A 59 -2.93 -1.61 18.67
N GLU A 60 -3.47 -1.46 19.87
CA GLU A 60 -3.85 -0.17 20.44
C GLU A 60 -3.62 -0.30 21.94
N LEU A 61 -2.83 0.60 22.50
CA LEU A 61 -2.45 0.48 23.91
C LEU A 61 -3.19 1.50 24.75
N GLU A 62 -3.45 1.14 26.00
CA GLU A 62 -4.20 1.99 26.91
C GLU A 62 -3.41 3.24 27.32
N ASP A 63 -2.13 3.07 27.63
CA ASP A 63 -1.28 4.22 27.99
C ASP A 63 -1.00 5.06 26.76
N THR A 64 -1.28 6.35 26.83
CA THR A 64 -1.22 7.22 25.67
C THR A 64 0.20 7.31 25.08
N ILE A 65 1.21 7.45 25.92
CA ILE A 65 2.58 7.61 25.42
C ILE A 65 3.13 6.29 24.89
N GLU A 66 2.84 5.18 25.59
CA GLU A 66 3.22 3.87 25.07
C GLU A 66 2.55 3.64 23.71
N ASN A 67 1.29 4.04 23.58
CA ASN A 67 0.59 3.88 22.31
C ASN A 67 1.22 4.74 21.19
N MET A 68 1.75 5.91 21.54
CA MET A 68 2.45 6.72 20.55
C MET A 68 3.64 5.95 19.94
N GLY A 69 4.40 5.25 20.80
CA GLY A 69 5.50 4.42 20.30
C GLY A 69 5.01 3.31 19.38
N ALA A 70 3.94 2.63 19.79
CA ALA A 70 3.37 1.58 18.94
C ALA A 70 2.90 2.14 17.61
N GLN A 71 2.22 3.29 17.63
CA GLN A 71 1.69 3.86 16.39
C GLN A 71 2.79 4.36 15.46
N MET A 72 3.92 4.83 16.00
CA MET A 72 5.06 5.24 15.16
C MET A 72 5.57 4.06 14.33
N VAL A 73 5.72 2.89 14.95
CA VAL A 73 6.18 1.71 14.23
C VAL A 73 5.10 1.21 13.27
N LYS A 74 3.85 1.24 13.69
CA LYS A 74 2.74 0.84 12.83
C LYS A 74 2.71 1.69 11.55
N GLU A 75 2.89 2.99 11.69
CA GLU A 75 2.88 3.91 10.55
C GLU A 75 4.00 3.60 9.57
N VAL A 76 5.20 3.31 10.10
CA VAL A 76 6.34 2.97 9.25
C VAL A 76 6.11 1.66 8.53
N ALA A 77 5.55 0.67 9.22
CA ALA A 77 5.22 -0.62 8.60
C ALA A 77 4.22 -0.43 7.46
N ALA A 78 3.20 0.40 7.70
CA ALA A 78 2.21 0.70 6.65
C ALA A 78 2.84 1.42 5.47
N LYS A 79 3.73 2.36 5.73
CA LYS A 79 4.43 3.09 4.67
C LYS A 79 5.29 2.15 3.84
N THR A 80 5.94 1.18 4.47
CA THR A 80 6.74 0.18 3.75
C THR A 80 5.85 -0.63 2.80
N ALA A 81 4.70 -1.07 3.27
CA ALA A 81 3.76 -1.80 2.43
C ALA A 81 3.25 -0.93 1.28
N ASP A 82 2.98 0.35 1.53
CA ASP A 82 2.52 1.26 0.47
C ASP A 82 3.55 1.43 -0.64
N ILE A 83 4.83 1.61 -0.28
CA ILE A 83 5.88 1.89 -1.25
C ILE A 83 6.30 0.61 -1.98
N ALA A 84 6.47 -0.48 -1.24
CA ALA A 84 7.08 -1.71 -1.78
C ALA A 84 6.10 -2.86 -1.98
N GLY A 85 4.88 -2.75 -1.49
CA GLY A 85 3.88 -3.79 -1.60
C GLY A 85 4.01 -4.92 -0.58
N ASP A 86 5.01 -4.85 0.30
CA ASP A 86 5.29 -5.90 1.28
C ASP A 86 6.29 -5.32 2.28
N GLY A 87 6.79 -6.16 3.18
CA GLY A 87 7.89 -5.79 4.07
C GLY A 87 7.48 -5.27 5.43
N THR A 88 6.20 -5.30 5.75
CA THR A 88 5.68 -4.79 7.02
C THR A 88 6.37 -5.44 8.22
N THR A 89 6.42 -6.78 8.22
CA THR A 89 6.96 -7.50 9.38
C THR A 89 8.47 -7.30 9.48
N THR A 90 9.18 -7.35 8.37
CA THR A 90 10.63 -7.12 8.37
C THR A 90 10.96 -5.71 8.85
N ALA A 91 10.23 -4.70 8.38
CA ALA A 91 10.46 -3.32 8.84
C ALA A 91 10.24 -3.20 10.34
N THR A 92 9.23 -3.86 10.87
CA THR A 92 8.93 -3.85 12.30
C THR A 92 10.06 -4.49 13.11
N VAL A 93 10.55 -5.63 12.64
CA VAL A 93 11.66 -6.32 13.32
C VAL A 93 12.92 -5.46 13.33
N LEU A 94 13.23 -4.84 12.19
CA LEU A 94 14.41 -3.98 12.08
C LEU A 94 14.27 -2.74 12.96
N ALA A 95 13.10 -2.12 12.98
CA ALA A 95 12.89 -0.92 13.82
C ALA A 95 13.09 -1.26 15.28
N GLN A 96 12.54 -2.37 15.75
CA GLN A 96 12.71 -2.77 17.13
C GLN A 96 14.18 -3.01 17.47
N ALA A 97 14.90 -3.67 16.57
CA ALA A 97 16.31 -3.99 16.83
C ALA A 97 17.15 -2.72 16.94
N ILE A 98 16.91 -1.76 16.04
CA ILE A 98 17.67 -0.51 16.07
C ILE A 98 17.32 0.30 17.32
N VAL A 99 16.05 0.40 17.65
CA VAL A 99 15.61 1.13 18.84
C VAL A 99 16.20 0.50 20.11
N THR A 100 16.12 -0.82 20.23
CA THR A 100 16.61 -1.51 21.41
C THR A 100 18.10 -1.27 21.65
N ASN A 101 18.90 -1.48 20.60
CA ASN A 101 20.35 -1.32 20.73
C ASN A 101 20.73 0.15 20.86
N GLY A 102 20.01 1.01 20.16
CA GLY A 102 20.27 2.45 20.25
C GLY A 102 19.99 3.01 21.63
N LEU A 103 18.86 2.65 22.23
CA LEU A 103 18.51 3.17 23.55
C LEU A 103 19.45 2.66 24.63
N LYS A 104 19.97 1.45 24.51
CA LYS A 104 20.99 0.97 25.45
C LYS A 104 22.21 1.90 25.44
N ASN A 105 22.61 2.34 24.26
CA ASN A 105 23.79 3.20 24.13
C ASN A 105 23.48 4.63 24.59
N VAL A 106 22.27 5.13 24.35
CA VAL A 106 21.88 6.44 24.86
C VAL A 106 21.89 6.42 26.38
N ALA A 107 21.36 5.35 26.99
CA ALA A 107 21.37 5.20 28.43
C ALA A 107 22.80 5.16 29.00
N ALA A 108 23.75 4.62 28.23
CA ALA A 108 25.15 4.56 28.63
C ALA A 108 25.90 5.85 28.37
N GLY A 109 25.23 6.88 27.86
CA GLY A 109 25.83 8.21 27.72
C GLY A 109 26.19 8.60 26.29
N ALA A 110 25.91 7.77 25.31
CA ALA A 110 26.23 8.12 23.91
C ALA A 110 25.35 9.29 23.45
N ASN A 111 25.92 10.11 22.58
CA ASN A 111 25.18 11.22 21.98
C ASN A 111 24.19 10.70 20.94
N PRO A 112 22.88 10.90 21.14
CA PRO A 112 21.91 10.33 20.22
C PRO A 112 22.02 10.86 18.79
N MET A 113 22.42 12.12 18.61
CA MET A 113 22.58 12.69 17.28
C MET A 113 23.73 12.04 16.54
N ASP A 114 24.83 11.74 17.23
CA ASP A 114 25.96 11.04 16.63
C ASP A 114 25.61 9.59 16.31
N LEU A 115 24.86 8.94 17.22
CA LEU A 115 24.37 7.58 16.91
C LEU A 115 23.54 7.59 15.64
N LYS A 116 22.64 8.56 15.51
CA LYS A 116 21.79 8.65 14.32
C LYS A 116 22.62 8.86 13.06
N ARG A 117 23.65 9.70 13.12
CA ARG A 117 24.52 9.90 11.96
C ARG A 117 25.21 8.60 11.55
N GLY A 118 25.67 7.84 12.52
CA GLY A 118 26.29 6.54 12.24
C GLY A 118 25.29 5.54 11.66
N ILE A 119 24.09 5.52 12.21
CA ILE A 119 23.05 4.64 11.69
C ILE A 119 22.74 4.99 10.24
N ASP A 120 22.58 6.26 9.96
CA ASP A 120 22.27 6.68 8.58
C ASP A 120 23.36 6.28 7.59
N UNK A 121 24.40 6.29 8.01
CA UNK A 121 25.47 5.99 7.25
C UNK A 121 25.59 4.58 6.93
N ALA A 122 25.47 3.93 7.88
CA ALA A 122 25.51 2.48 7.72
C ALA A 122 24.38 1.97 6.82
N VAL A 123 23.19 2.49 7.04
CA VAL A 123 22.04 2.11 6.23
C VAL A 123 22.32 2.38 4.74
N ASN A 124 22.91 3.53 4.42
CA ASN A 124 23.23 3.81 3.02
C ASN A 124 24.21 2.80 2.44
N VAL A 125 25.20 2.38 3.22
CA VAL A 125 26.16 1.38 2.77
C VAL A 125 25.47 0.04 2.54
N VAL A 126 24.60 -0.37 3.45
CA VAL A 126 23.85 -1.62 3.31
C VAL A 126 22.99 -1.58 2.04
N ILE A 127 22.32 -0.46 1.82
CA ILE A 127 21.44 -0.34 0.65
C ILE A 127 22.23 -0.45 -0.65
N GLU A 128 23.41 0.19 -0.72
CA GLU A 128 24.26 0.06 -1.90
C GLU A 128 24.72 -1.40 -2.09
N ASN A 129 25.01 -2.08 -1.00
CA ASN A 129 25.37 -3.49 -1.07
C ASN A 129 24.20 -4.34 -1.58
N LEU A 130 23.00 -4.10 -1.09
CA LEU A 130 21.82 -4.82 -1.55
C LEU A 130 21.60 -4.60 -3.06
N LYS A 131 21.73 -3.37 -3.50
CA LYS A 131 21.57 -3.05 -4.92
C LYS A 131 22.64 -3.73 -5.77
N SER A 132 23.88 -3.79 -5.30
CA SER A 132 24.97 -4.42 -6.05
C SER A 132 24.82 -5.94 -6.15
N UNK A 133 24.15 -6.45 -5.22
CA UNK A 133 23.94 -7.80 -5.15
C UNK A 133 22.77 -8.29 -5.81
N SER A 134 22.02 -7.40 -6.20
CA SER A 134 20.69 -7.69 -6.79
C SER A 134 20.83 -8.29 -8.17
N GLN A 135 20.03 -9.29 -8.46
CA GLN A 135 19.98 -9.89 -9.79
C GLN A 135 18.79 -9.32 -10.56
N GLU A 136 19.01 -8.84 -11.78
CA GLU A 136 17.94 -8.29 -12.59
C GLU A 136 16.98 -9.37 -13.07
N VAL A 137 15.71 -9.08 -13.02
CA VAL A 137 14.65 -9.89 -13.64
C VAL A 137 14.35 -9.37 -15.04
N GLY A 138 14.26 -8.05 -15.18
CA GLY A 138 14.11 -7.41 -16.48
C GLY A 138 12.81 -7.81 -17.20
N ASP A 139 12.91 -7.92 -18.52
CA ASP A 139 11.77 -8.27 -19.37
C ASP A 139 11.69 -9.75 -19.68
N SER A 140 12.55 -10.57 -19.10
CA SER A 140 12.56 -11.99 -19.40
C SER A 140 11.28 -12.65 -18.91
N ILE A 141 10.50 -13.18 -19.83
CA ILE A 141 9.26 -13.88 -19.49
C ILE A 141 9.55 -15.06 -18.55
N GLU A 142 10.64 -15.79 -18.81
CA GLU A 142 10.98 -16.95 -17.98
C GLU A 142 11.32 -16.54 -16.55
N LYS A 143 12.07 -15.47 -16.38
CA LYS A 143 12.41 -15.00 -15.02
C LYS A 143 11.18 -14.48 -14.31
N ILE A 144 10.30 -13.76 -15.03
CA ILE A 144 9.06 -13.26 -14.42
C ILE A 144 8.17 -14.42 -13.97
N LYS A 145 8.06 -15.46 -14.80
CA LYS A 145 7.32 -16.68 -14.44
C LYS A 145 7.87 -17.29 -13.15
N GLN A 146 9.20 -17.41 -13.06
CA GLN A 146 9.84 -18.02 -11.91
C GLN A 146 9.57 -17.23 -10.64
N VAL A 147 9.74 -15.91 -10.73
CA VAL A 147 9.49 -15.05 -9.57
C VAL A 147 8.03 -15.09 -9.18
N GLY A 148 7.13 -15.04 -10.14
CA GLY A 148 5.70 -15.09 -9.87
C GLY A 148 5.28 -16.40 -9.23
N ALA A 149 5.82 -17.52 -9.72
CA ALA A 149 5.52 -18.83 -9.15
C ALA A 149 6.01 -18.93 -7.70
N ILE A 150 7.26 -18.50 -7.47
CA ILE A 150 7.85 -18.53 -6.13
C ILE A 150 7.02 -17.69 -5.17
N SER A 151 6.64 -16.50 -5.61
CA SER A 151 5.86 -15.57 -4.79
C SER A 151 4.45 -16.09 -4.51
N ALA A 152 3.97 -17.03 -5.31
CA ALA A 152 2.66 -17.65 -5.16
C ALA A 152 2.75 -19.05 -4.56
N ASN A 153 3.72 -19.29 -3.70
CA ASN A 153 3.92 -20.59 -3.03
C ASN A 153 4.18 -21.72 -4.04
N ASN A 154 4.97 -21.41 -5.05
CA ASN A 154 5.36 -22.37 -6.10
C ASN A 154 4.21 -22.82 -7.00
N ASP A 155 3.21 -21.96 -7.14
CA ASP A 155 2.11 -22.21 -8.07
C ASP A 155 2.53 -21.74 -9.46
N ASN A 156 2.93 -22.70 -10.31
CA ASN A 156 3.43 -22.38 -11.66
C ASN A 156 2.34 -21.79 -12.56
N ASN A 157 1.09 -22.16 -12.36
CA ASN A 157 -0.03 -21.58 -13.11
C ASN A 157 -0.16 -20.09 -12.85
N ILE A 158 -0.11 -19.70 -11.59
CA ILE A 158 -0.19 -18.29 -11.22
C ILE A 158 1.01 -17.54 -11.78
N GLY A 159 2.20 -18.12 -11.69
CA GLY A 159 3.40 -17.49 -12.25
C GLY A 159 3.26 -17.24 -13.75
N SER A 160 2.75 -18.23 -14.47
CA SER A 160 2.55 -18.08 -15.92
C SER A 160 1.53 -17.00 -16.25
N LEU A 161 0.45 -16.91 -15.48
CA LEU A 161 -0.59 -15.91 -15.72
C LEU A 161 -0.08 -14.50 -15.43
N ILE A 162 0.70 -14.34 -14.37
CA ILE A 162 1.30 -13.03 -14.05
C ILE A 162 2.26 -12.61 -15.17
N ALA A 163 3.09 -13.53 -15.65
CA ALA A 163 4.01 -13.23 -16.73
C ALA A 163 3.28 -12.86 -18.00
N GLU A 164 2.19 -13.58 -18.30
CA GLU A 164 1.36 -13.28 -19.46
C GLU A 164 0.76 -11.89 -19.36
N ALA A 165 0.22 -11.54 -18.18
CA ALA A 165 -0.37 -10.22 -17.97
C ALA A 165 0.68 -9.12 -18.14
N MET A 166 1.86 -9.31 -17.55
CA MET A 166 2.92 -8.29 -17.63
C MET A 166 3.43 -8.14 -19.06
N ASP A 167 3.52 -9.25 -19.79
CA ASP A 167 3.94 -9.18 -21.20
C ASP A 167 2.93 -8.41 -22.05
N LYS A 168 1.65 -8.58 -21.78
CA LYS A 168 0.61 -7.92 -22.58
C LYS A 168 0.57 -6.41 -22.35
N VAL A 169 0.79 -5.95 -21.12
CA VAL A 169 0.70 -4.52 -20.82
C VAL A 169 2.06 -3.87 -20.61
N LYS A 170 3.12 -4.65 -20.62
CA LYS A 170 4.50 -4.20 -20.44
C LYS A 170 4.73 -3.68 -19.01
N LYS A 171 5.95 -3.20 -18.78
CA LYS A 171 6.43 -2.89 -17.44
C LYS A 171 5.56 -1.87 -16.71
N GLU A 172 5.08 -0.87 -17.43
CA GLU A 172 4.34 0.23 -16.81
C GLU A 172 2.82 0.09 -16.95
N GLY A 173 2.36 -1.03 -17.50
CA GLY A 173 0.93 -1.24 -17.71
C GLY A 173 0.19 -1.57 -16.43
N VAL A 174 -1.12 -1.45 -16.51
CA VAL A 174 -2.00 -1.65 -15.35
C VAL A 174 -2.49 -3.09 -15.34
N ILE A 175 -2.37 -3.73 -14.19
CA ILE A 175 -2.90 -5.09 -13.96
C ILE A 175 -3.78 -5.04 -12.73
N THR A 176 -4.99 -5.60 -12.83
CA THR A 176 -5.89 -5.74 -11.68
C THR A 176 -6.22 -7.21 -11.47
N VAL A 177 -6.62 -7.54 -10.25
CA VAL A 177 -7.01 -8.90 -9.88
C VAL A 177 -8.49 -8.85 -9.51
N GLU A 178 -9.31 -9.61 -10.21
CA GLU A 178 -10.76 -9.60 -10.02
C GLU A 178 -11.26 -11.02 -9.87
N GLU A 179 -12.48 -11.16 -9.37
CA GLU A 179 -13.11 -12.48 -9.26
C GLU A 179 -13.68 -12.89 -10.60
N ALA A 180 -13.38 -14.13 -11.01
CA ALA A 180 -13.98 -14.71 -12.20
C ALA A 180 -15.41 -15.15 -11.89
N LYS A 181 -16.22 -15.27 -12.93
CA LYS A 181 -17.57 -15.78 -12.77
C LYS A 181 -17.62 -17.30 -12.66
N GLY A 182 -16.59 -17.97 -13.16
CA GLY A 182 -16.50 -19.43 -13.11
C GLY A 182 -15.32 -19.90 -12.28
N THR A 183 -14.91 -21.15 -12.54
CA THR A 183 -13.82 -21.76 -11.78
C THR A 183 -12.44 -21.58 -12.41
N ASP A 184 -12.38 -21.16 -13.67
CA ASP A 184 -11.11 -20.99 -14.37
C ASP A 184 -10.49 -19.64 -14.05
N THR A 185 -9.17 -19.63 -13.89
CA THR A 185 -8.41 -18.39 -13.71
C THR A 185 -7.79 -18.02 -15.06
N THR A 186 -8.04 -16.79 -15.50
CA THR A 186 -7.65 -16.35 -16.84
C THR A 186 -7.09 -14.94 -16.82
N VAL A 187 -6.46 -14.55 -17.93
CA VAL A 187 -5.97 -13.19 -18.17
C VAL A 187 -6.69 -12.63 -19.38
N GLU A 188 -7.15 -11.40 -19.27
CA GLU A 188 -7.83 -10.73 -20.39
C GLU A 188 -7.42 -9.26 -20.38
N VAL A 189 -7.13 -8.72 -21.57
CA VAL A 189 -6.89 -7.27 -21.68
C VAL A 189 -8.19 -6.62 -22.09
N VAL A 190 -8.61 -5.64 -21.33
CA VAL A 190 -9.87 -4.92 -21.55
C VAL A 190 -9.61 -3.44 -21.74
N GLU A 191 -10.58 -2.75 -22.34
CA GLU A 191 -10.49 -1.28 -22.43
C GLU A 191 -10.58 -0.70 -21.03
N GLY A 192 -9.64 0.13 -20.68
CA GLY A 192 -9.60 0.68 -19.34
C GLY A 192 -8.48 1.69 -19.19
N MET A 193 -8.41 2.28 -18.02
CA MET A 193 -7.44 3.35 -17.78
C MET A 193 -7.22 3.52 -16.28
N GLN A 194 -6.00 3.87 -15.90
CA GLN A 194 -5.71 4.29 -14.54
C GLN A 194 -5.15 5.71 -14.56
N PHE A 195 -5.61 6.55 -13.67
CA PHE A 195 -5.05 7.90 -13.54
C PHE A 195 -4.79 8.24 -12.07
N ASP A 196 -3.91 9.20 -11.86
CA ASP A 196 -3.32 9.50 -10.56
C ASP A 196 -4.19 10.46 -9.75
N ARG A 197 -5.41 10.03 -9.44
CA ARG A 197 -6.30 10.77 -8.55
C ARG A 197 -6.97 9.77 -7.61
N GLY A 198 -6.90 10.01 -6.33
CA GLY A 198 -7.57 9.17 -5.36
C GLY A 198 -8.91 9.77 -4.93
N TYR A 199 -9.58 9.06 -4.01
CA TYR A 199 -10.87 9.54 -3.53
C TYR A 199 -10.72 10.88 -2.79
N LEU A 200 -11.74 11.72 -2.92
CA LEU A 200 -11.73 13.04 -2.26
C LEU A 200 -11.99 12.94 -0.77
N SER A 201 -12.47 11.80 -0.29
CA SER A 201 -12.68 11.58 1.13
C SER A 201 -12.45 10.11 1.45
N PRO A 202 -11.74 9.78 2.53
CA PRO A 202 -11.60 8.38 2.93
C PRO A 202 -12.92 7.76 3.35
N TYR A 203 -13.94 8.56 3.62
CA TYR A 203 -15.25 8.01 3.96
C TYR A 203 -15.95 7.36 2.77
N PHE A 204 -15.45 7.56 1.55
CA PHE A 204 -15.97 6.85 0.38
C PHE A 204 -15.52 5.38 0.33
N VAL A 205 -14.57 4.99 1.15
CA VAL A 205 -14.00 3.63 1.14
C VAL A 205 -15.09 2.58 1.38
N THR A 206 -15.07 1.53 0.57
CA THR A 206 -15.98 0.38 0.74
C THR A 206 -15.28 -0.84 1.31
N ASN A 207 -13.95 -0.93 1.17
CA ASN A 207 -13.13 -2.01 1.69
C ASN A 207 -12.12 -1.41 2.66
N ALA A 208 -12.42 -1.48 3.95
CA ALA A 208 -11.59 -0.82 4.96
C ALA A 208 -10.22 -1.46 5.10
N ASP A 209 -10.13 -2.78 4.88
CA ASP A 209 -8.85 -3.47 5.01
C ASP A 209 -7.83 -2.98 4.00
N LYS A 210 -8.25 -2.75 2.77
CA LYS A 210 -7.37 -2.27 1.71
C LYS A 210 -7.43 -0.76 1.52
N MET A 211 -8.32 -0.08 2.21
CA MET A 211 -8.59 1.36 2.04
C MET A 211 -8.88 1.67 0.58
N GLU A 212 -9.77 0.90 -0.01
CA GLU A 212 -10.20 1.04 -1.40
C GLU A 212 -11.69 1.25 -1.50
N THR A 213 -12.09 1.95 -2.55
CA THR A 213 -13.49 2.06 -2.95
C THR A 213 -13.68 1.20 -4.19
N ASP A 214 -14.57 0.22 -4.11
CA ASP A 214 -14.92 -0.64 -5.25
C ASP A 214 -16.34 -0.33 -5.67
N LEU A 215 -16.52 0.05 -6.93
CA LEU A 215 -17.83 0.35 -7.50
C LEU A 215 -18.09 -0.63 -8.64
N GLU A 216 -19.13 -1.46 -8.48
CA GLU A 216 -19.50 -2.48 -9.47
C GLU A 216 -20.47 -1.89 -10.46
N THR A 217 -20.14 -1.93 -11.72
CA THR A 217 -20.95 -1.40 -12.82
C THR A 217 -21.47 0.01 -12.51
N PRO A 218 -20.58 0.94 -12.16
CA PRO A 218 -21.04 2.29 -11.77
C PRO A 218 -21.46 3.12 -12.96
N MET A 219 -22.29 4.12 -12.69
CA MET A 219 -22.48 5.22 -13.61
C MET A 219 -21.38 6.24 -13.33
N ILE A 220 -20.92 6.93 -14.36
CA ILE A 220 -19.77 7.85 -14.26
C ILE A 220 -20.20 9.21 -14.80
N LEU A 221 -20.16 10.21 -13.91
CA LEU A 221 -20.47 11.60 -14.26
C LEU A 221 -19.17 12.36 -14.49
N LEU A 222 -19.04 12.98 -15.64
CA LEU A 222 -17.85 13.74 -16.02
C LEU A 222 -18.21 15.22 -16.15
N TYR A 223 -17.60 16.06 -15.32
CA TYR A 223 -17.92 17.48 -15.26
C TYR A 223 -16.62 18.28 -15.26
N ASP A 224 -16.57 19.33 -16.08
CA ASP A 224 -15.31 20.06 -16.26
C ASP A 224 -15.14 21.24 -15.31
N LYS A 225 -16.03 21.38 -14.34
CA LYS A 225 -15.95 22.44 -13.34
C LYS A 225 -16.01 21.88 -11.93
N LYS A 226 -15.90 22.77 -10.96
CA LYS A 226 -15.98 22.43 -9.54
C LYS A 226 -17.45 22.27 -9.14
N ILE A 227 -17.71 21.34 -8.24
CA ILE A 227 -19.04 21.16 -7.66
C ILE A 227 -18.95 21.50 -6.17
N SER A 228 -19.61 22.57 -5.76
CA SER A 228 -19.56 23.03 -4.37
C SER A 228 -20.91 22.97 -3.68
N ASN A 229 -22.01 23.06 -4.41
CA ASN A 229 -23.32 22.99 -3.79
C ASN A 229 -24.16 21.87 -4.39
N MET A 230 -25.05 21.32 -3.59
CA MET A 230 -25.83 20.14 -3.96
C MET A 230 -26.95 20.42 -4.93
N LYS A 231 -27.37 21.67 -5.01
CA LYS A 231 -28.53 22.03 -5.82
C LYS A 231 -28.34 21.61 -7.28
N ASP A 232 -27.15 21.86 -7.83
CA ASP A 232 -26.87 21.54 -9.22
C ASP A 232 -26.75 20.04 -9.47
N LEU A 233 -26.39 19.30 -8.43
CA LEU A 233 -26.14 17.87 -8.55
C LEU A 233 -27.40 17.02 -8.34
N LEU A 234 -28.40 17.54 -7.63
CA LEU A 234 -29.58 16.76 -7.29
C LEU A 234 -30.31 16.17 -8.51
N PRO A 235 -30.45 16.88 -9.64
CA PRO A 235 -31.14 16.28 -10.78
C PRO A 235 -30.47 15.01 -11.32
N VAL A 236 -29.16 14.87 -11.13
CA VAL A 236 -28.46 13.64 -11.51
C VAL A 236 -28.57 12.59 -10.41
N LEU A 237 -28.44 13.00 -9.15
CA LEU A 237 -28.41 12.05 -8.04
C LEU A 237 -29.72 11.30 -7.88
N GLU A 238 -30.85 11.95 -8.07
CA GLU A 238 -32.13 11.30 -7.85
C GLU A 238 -32.36 10.13 -8.80
N PRO A 239 -32.20 10.29 -10.13
CA PRO A 239 -32.35 9.14 -11.02
C PRO A 239 -31.32 8.03 -10.76
N VAL A 240 -30.08 8.40 -10.43
CA VAL A 240 -29.05 7.40 -10.13
C VAL A 240 -29.43 6.61 -8.89
N ALA A 241 -29.89 7.29 -7.83
CA ALA A 241 -30.30 6.60 -6.61
C ALA A 241 -31.46 5.65 -6.89
N GLN A 242 -32.40 6.06 -7.74
CA GLN A 242 -33.52 5.19 -8.11
C GLN A 242 -33.07 3.97 -8.89
N SER A 243 -32.00 4.10 -9.69
CA SER A 243 -31.49 2.98 -10.47
C SER A 243 -30.82 1.92 -9.62
N GLY A 244 -30.40 2.28 -8.42
CA GLY A 244 -29.68 1.37 -7.53
C GLY A 244 -28.22 1.18 -7.88
N LYS A 245 -27.73 1.86 -8.91
CA LYS A 245 -26.33 1.71 -9.34
C LYS A 245 -25.42 2.66 -8.59
N PRO A 246 -24.15 2.29 -8.38
CA PRO A 246 -23.18 3.24 -7.84
C PRO A 246 -22.92 4.39 -8.79
N LEU A 247 -22.46 5.50 -8.24
CA LEU A 247 -22.08 6.67 -9.03
C LEU A 247 -20.64 7.07 -8.71
N LEU A 248 -19.86 7.29 -9.75
CA LEU A 248 -18.56 7.93 -9.63
C LEU A 248 -18.65 9.31 -10.24
N ILE A 249 -18.24 10.32 -9.48
CA ILE A 249 -18.17 11.69 -9.99
C ILE A 249 -16.71 12.03 -10.26
N ILE A 250 -16.42 12.43 -11.49
CA ILE A 250 -15.10 12.92 -11.88
C ILE A 250 -15.28 14.37 -12.30
N ALA A 251 -14.78 15.30 -11.50
CA ALA A 251 -14.99 16.73 -11.73
C ALA A 251 -13.69 17.47 -11.43
N GLU A 252 -13.64 18.75 -11.80
CA GLU A 252 -12.46 19.56 -11.45
C GLU A 252 -12.18 19.48 -9.95
N ASP A 253 -13.22 19.55 -9.14
CA ASP A 253 -13.14 19.32 -7.70
C ASP A 253 -14.57 19.13 -7.20
N VAL A 254 -14.69 18.50 -6.03
CA VAL A 254 -15.96 18.46 -5.30
C VAL A 254 -15.62 18.85 -3.87
N ASP A 255 -16.20 19.93 -3.38
CA ASP A 255 -15.84 20.42 -2.06
C ASP A 255 -17.05 20.99 -1.33
N GLY A 256 -16.82 21.56 -0.16
CA GLY A 256 -17.82 22.27 0.62
C GLY A 256 -19.05 21.44 0.93
N GLU A 257 -20.19 22.08 0.79
CA GLU A 257 -21.49 21.45 1.07
C GLU A 257 -21.71 20.19 0.23
N ALA A 258 -21.33 20.24 -1.05
CA ALA A 258 -21.52 19.09 -1.93
C ALA A 258 -20.77 17.87 -1.43
N LEU A 259 -19.49 18.03 -1.10
CA LEU A 259 -18.72 16.90 -0.62
C LEU A 259 -19.26 16.36 0.69
N ALA A 260 -19.58 17.25 1.63
CA ALA A 260 -20.11 16.85 2.92
C ALA A 260 -21.41 16.07 2.77
N THR A 261 -22.30 16.54 1.89
CA THR A 261 -23.59 15.87 1.69
C THR A 261 -23.41 14.50 1.05
N LEU A 262 -22.50 14.38 0.06
CA LEU A 262 -22.24 13.08 -0.56
C LEU A 262 -21.69 12.08 0.48
N VAL A 263 -20.78 12.52 1.32
CA VAL A 263 -20.22 11.66 2.36
C VAL A 263 -21.30 11.20 3.33
N VAL A 264 -22.16 12.12 3.79
CA VAL A 264 -23.22 11.77 4.72
C VAL A 264 -24.18 10.74 4.11
N ASN A 265 -24.56 10.94 2.85
CA ASN A 265 -25.48 10.02 2.19
C ASN A 265 -24.83 8.66 1.93
N LYS A 266 -23.55 8.63 1.63
CA LYS A 266 -22.84 7.36 1.49
C LYS A 266 -22.79 6.62 2.83
N MET A 267 -22.49 7.34 3.92
CA MET A 267 -22.39 6.72 5.24
C MET A 267 -23.74 6.18 5.71
N ARG A 268 -24.83 6.84 5.32
CA ARG A 268 -26.18 6.37 5.66
C ARG A 268 -26.65 5.22 4.78
N GLY A 269 -25.90 4.89 3.72
CA GLY A 269 -26.30 3.86 2.79
C GLY A 269 -27.32 4.29 1.76
N ALA A 270 -27.61 5.58 1.67
CA ALA A 270 -28.59 6.08 0.70
C ALA A 270 -28.05 6.12 -0.72
N LEU A 271 -26.75 6.33 -0.86
CA LEU A 271 -26.06 6.37 -2.17
C LEU A 271 -24.80 5.54 -2.11
N LYS A 272 -24.56 4.77 -3.17
CA LYS A 272 -23.25 4.14 -3.38
C LYS A 272 -22.49 5.11 -4.26
N ILE A 273 -21.60 5.89 -3.67
CA ILE A 273 -21.00 7.01 -4.39
C ILE A 273 -19.56 7.24 -4.00
N ALA A 274 -18.79 7.76 -4.94
CA ALA A 274 -17.45 8.28 -4.68
C ALA A 274 -17.20 9.43 -5.63
N ALA A 275 -16.25 10.28 -5.26
CA ALA A 275 -15.86 11.42 -6.07
C ALA A 275 -14.34 11.52 -6.11
N VAL A 276 -13.82 11.86 -7.29
CA VAL A 276 -12.40 12.09 -7.50
C VAL A 276 -12.22 13.36 -8.35
N LYS A 277 -11.02 13.95 -8.26
CA LYS A 277 -10.70 15.05 -9.15
C LYS A 277 -10.37 14.52 -10.54
N ALA A 278 -10.70 15.30 -11.56
CA ALA A 278 -10.28 14.99 -12.92
C ALA A 278 -8.76 15.09 -13.03
N PRO A 279 -8.14 14.22 -13.83
CA PRO A 279 -6.69 14.28 -13.99
C PRO A 279 -6.24 15.47 -14.85
N GLY A 280 -5.04 15.94 -14.60
CA GLY A 280 -4.44 17.03 -15.36
C GLY A 280 -4.92 18.39 -14.92
N PHE A 281 -4.53 19.40 -15.69
CA PHE A 281 -4.85 20.80 -15.43
C PHE A 281 -5.17 21.48 -16.75
N GLY A 282 -6.02 22.52 -16.71
CA GLY A 282 -6.30 23.35 -17.85
C GLY A 282 -6.81 22.57 -19.06
N ASP A 283 -6.26 22.87 -20.22
CA ASP A 283 -6.69 22.20 -21.46
C ASP A 283 -6.38 20.71 -21.46
N ARG A 284 -5.30 20.32 -20.79
CA ARG A 284 -4.98 18.90 -20.66
C ARG A 284 -6.06 18.15 -19.87
N ARG A 285 -6.58 18.79 -18.81
CA ARG A 285 -7.69 18.21 -18.06
C ARG A 285 -8.91 17.99 -18.95
N LYS A 286 -9.24 18.98 -19.78
CA LYS A 286 -10.39 18.86 -20.67
C LYS A 286 -10.19 17.70 -21.65
N ALA A 287 -8.97 17.55 -22.18
CA ALA A 287 -8.67 16.47 -23.10
C ALA A 287 -8.76 15.12 -22.40
N MET A 288 -8.26 15.03 -21.16
CA MET A 288 -8.30 13.77 -20.42
C MET A 288 -9.72 13.40 -20.02
N LEU A 289 -10.56 14.38 -19.67
CA LEU A 289 -11.97 14.11 -19.42
C LEU A 289 -12.64 13.54 -20.67
N GLU A 290 -12.31 14.08 -21.83
CA GLU A 290 -12.87 13.58 -23.08
C GLU A 290 -12.37 12.15 -23.36
N ASP A 291 -11.09 11.87 -23.07
CA ASP A 291 -10.58 10.51 -23.19
C ASP A 291 -11.39 9.54 -22.33
N ILE A 292 -11.69 9.93 -21.09
CA ILE A 292 -12.46 9.08 -20.18
C ILE A 292 -13.90 8.94 -20.69
N ALA A 293 -14.48 10.01 -21.23
CA ALA A 293 -15.83 9.95 -21.78
C ALA A 293 -15.91 8.93 -22.92
N ILE A 294 -14.94 8.97 -23.82
CA ILE A 294 -14.91 8.04 -24.95
C ILE A 294 -14.71 6.62 -24.45
N LEU A 295 -13.84 6.43 -23.46
CA LEU A 295 -13.58 5.11 -22.89
C LEU A 295 -14.83 4.50 -22.25
N THR A 296 -15.64 5.33 -21.60
CA THR A 296 -16.77 4.84 -20.80
C THR A 296 -18.13 5.02 -21.47
N GLY A 297 -18.16 5.65 -22.64
CA GLY A 297 -19.41 5.89 -23.34
C GLY A 297 -20.21 7.04 -22.78
N GLY A 298 -19.58 7.94 -22.03
CA GLY A 298 -20.23 9.08 -21.44
C GLY A 298 -20.04 10.35 -22.24
N THR A 299 -20.56 11.44 -21.69
CA THR A 299 -20.45 12.79 -22.25
C THR A 299 -19.88 13.71 -21.20
N VAL A 300 -18.86 14.47 -21.55
CA VAL A 300 -18.35 15.49 -20.62
C VAL A 300 -19.39 16.61 -20.53
N ILE A 301 -19.86 16.87 -19.33
CA ILE A 301 -20.77 17.98 -19.10
C ILE A 301 -19.93 19.26 -19.06
N SER A 302 -20.09 20.06 -20.09
CA SER A 302 -19.29 21.28 -20.29
C SER A 302 -20.18 22.39 -20.78
N GLU A 303 -20.16 23.52 -20.09
CA GLU A 303 -20.95 24.67 -20.50
C GLU A 303 -20.47 25.22 -21.84
N GLU A 304 -19.20 25.07 -22.15
CA GLU A 304 -18.67 25.47 -23.45
C GLU A 304 -19.34 24.72 -24.59
N ARG A 305 -19.80 23.49 -24.33
CA ARG A 305 -20.49 22.66 -25.29
C ARG A 305 -22.00 22.77 -25.20
N GLY A 306 -22.50 23.64 -24.32
CA GLY A 306 -23.92 23.83 -24.15
C GLY A 306 -24.59 22.92 -23.12
N PHE A 307 -23.81 22.21 -22.33
CA PHE A 307 -24.36 21.32 -21.30
C PHE A 307 -24.23 21.97 -19.92
N LYS A 308 -25.29 21.87 -19.14
CA LYS A 308 -25.28 22.31 -17.74
C LYS A 308 -25.47 21.12 -16.83
N LEU A 309 -24.81 21.15 -15.67
CA LEU A 309 -24.88 20.03 -14.73
C LEU A 309 -26.32 19.73 -14.32
N GLU A 310 -27.11 20.77 -14.05
CA GLU A 310 -28.50 20.58 -13.59
C GLU A 310 -29.40 19.97 -14.67
N ASN A 311 -28.95 19.97 -15.93
CA ASN A 311 -29.71 19.37 -17.03
C ASN A 311 -29.18 18.02 -17.46
N ALA A 312 -28.18 17.47 -16.75
CA ALA A 312 -27.60 16.19 -17.11
C ALA A 312 -28.63 15.07 -16.96
N THR A 313 -28.58 14.12 -17.89
CA THR A 313 -29.47 12.96 -17.87
C THR A 313 -28.64 11.68 -17.75
N LEU A 314 -29.31 10.57 -17.44
CA LEU A 314 -28.63 9.29 -17.29
C LEU A 314 -27.90 8.87 -18.58
N GLU A 315 -28.44 9.23 -19.75
CA GLU A 315 -27.81 8.89 -21.02
C GLU A 315 -26.45 9.55 -21.21
N MET A 316 -26.20 10.65 -20.50
CA MET A 316 -24.91 11.34 -20.58
C MET A 316 -23.86 10.70 -19.72
N LEU A 317 -24.23 9.81 -18.79
CA LEU A 317 -23.29 9.19 -17.89
C LEU A 317 -22.60 8.02 -18.56
N GLY A 318 -21.29 7.87 -18.31
CA GLY A 318 -20.56 6.70 -18.76
C GLY A 318 -20.77 5.53 -17.82
N THR A 319 -20.20 4.38 -18.18
CA THR A 319 -20.20 3.23 -17.28
C THR A 319 -19.01 2.32 -17.60
N ALA A 320 -18.76 1.37 -16.71
CA ALA A 320 -17.68 0.41 -16.84
C ALA A 320 -18.05 -0.82 -16.04
N GLU A 321 -17.32 -1.92 -16.23
CA GLU A 321 -17.55 -3.11 -15.43
C GLU A 321 -17.26 -2.84 -13.97
N LYS A 322 -16.17 -2.13 -13.69
CA LYS A 322 -15.76 -1.86 -12.32
C LYS A 322 -14.86 -0.62 -12.27
N VAL A 323 -14.95 0.10 -11.17
CA VAL A 323 -13.99 1.16 -10.86
C VAL A 323 -13.45 0.91 -9.47
N THR A 324 -12.13 0.99 -9.32
CA THR A 324 -11.46 0.87 -8.02
C THR A 324 -10.69 2.15 -7.75
N ILE A 325 -10.87 2.71 -6.57
CA ILE A 325 -10.21 3.95 -6.18
C ILE A 325 -9.48 3.72 -4.86
N ASP A 326 -8.20 4.07 -4.82
CA ASP A 326 -7.50 4.13 -3.55
C ASP A 326 -7.09 5.58 -3.26
N LYS A 327 -6.22 5.78 -2.33
CA LYS A 327 -5.84 7.14 -1.99
C LYS A 327 -5.06 7.84 -3.09
N ASP A 328 -4.47 7.11 -4.01
CA ASP A 328 -3.61 7.64 -5.07
C ASP A 328 -4.09 7.45 -6.49
N UNK A 329 -4.93 6.42 -6.99
CA UNK A 329 -5.27 6.09 -8.24
C UNK A 329 -6.72 5.82 -8.34
N THR A 330 -7.09 6.00 -9.46
CA THR A 330 -8.43 5.55 -9.90
C THR A 330 -8.26 4.66 -11.11
N THR A 331 -8.81 3.46 -11.06
CA THR A 331 -8.69 2.49 -12.15
C THR A 331 -10.07 2.15 -12.69
N ILE A 332 -10.27 2.39 -13.98
CA ILE A 332 -11.51 2.04 -14.70
C ILE A 332 -11.25 0.76 -15.48
N VAL A 333 -12.04 -0.27 -15.21
CA VAL A 333 -11.87 -1.58 -15.82
C VAL A 333 -13.04 -1.86 -16.75
N ASN A 334 -12.74 -2.13 -18.01
CA ASN A 334 -13.72 -2.54 -19.03
C ASN A 334 -14.80 -1.47 -19.22
N GLY A 335 -14.36 -0.30 -19.66
CA GLY A 335 -15.29 0.79 -19.98
C GLY A 335 -16.23 0.41 -21.11
N ALA A 336 -17.41 0.99 -21.08
CA ALA A 336 -18.48 0.65 -22.02
C ALA A 336 -18.44 1.43 -23.33
N GLY A 337 -17.41 2.24 -23.54
CA GLY A 337 -17.28 2.99 -24.80
C GLY A 337 -17.17 2.08 -26.01
N LYS A 338 -17.58 2.60 -27.16
CA LYS A 338 -17.51 1.84 -28.40
C LYS A 338 -16.06 1.74 -28.87
N LYS A 339 -15.65 0.55 -29.28
CA LYS A 339 -14.28 0.31 -29.71
C LYS A 339 -13.88 1.22 -30.88
N ASP A 340 -14.78 1.46 -31.81
CA ASP A 340 -14.49 2.34 -32.95
C ASP A 340 -14.22 3.77 -32.49
N ASP A 341 -14.96 4.26 -31.49
CA ASP A 341 -14.74 5.59 -30.96
C ASP A 341 -13.39 5.69 -30.26
N ILE A 342 -13.01 4.65 -29.53
CA ILE A 342 -11.72 4.62 -28.86
C ILE A 342 -10.59 4.61 -29.88
N THR A 343 -10.72 3.79 -30.92
CA THR A 343 -9.73 3.74 -31.99
C THR A 343 -9.58 5.10 -32.67
N ALA A 344 -10.70 5.78 -32.94
CA ALA A 344 -10.66 7.09 -33.56
C ALA A 344 -9.94 8.10 -32.67
N ARG A 345 -10.19 8.05 -31.37
CA ARG A 345 -9.51 8.95 -30.42
C ARG A 345 -8.02 8.67 -30.37
N VAL A 346 -7.63 7.39 -30.34
CA VAL A 346 -6.22 7.00 -30.35
C VAL A 346 -5.54 7.56 -31.60
N ASN A 347 -6.18 7.43 -32.77
CA ASN A 347 -5.60 7.94 -34.00
C ASN A 347 -5.50 9.46 -34.01
N GLN A 348 -6.47 10.14 -33.40
CA GLN A 348 -6.43 11.58 -33.26
C GLN A 348 -5.23 12.03 -32.42
N ILE A 349 -4.98 11.33 -31.31
CA ILE A 349 -3.84 11.64 -30.45
C ILE A 349 -2.52 11.38 -31.18
N LYS A 350 -2.45 10.26 -31.93
CA LYS A 350 -1.26 9.95 -32.72
C LYS A 350 -0.97 11.06 -33.73
N ALA A 351 -2.00 11.59 -34.38
CA ALA A 351 -1.83 12.67 -35.33
C ALA A 351 -1.32 13.93 -34.65
N GLN A 352 -1.81 14.22 -33.45
CA GLN A 352 -1.34 15.37 -32.70
C GLN A 352 0.13 15.22 -32.30
N ILE A 353 0.55 14.00 -31.96
CA ILE A 353 1.96 13.73 -31.63
C ILE A 353 2.84 14.04 -32.84
N GLU A 354 2.40 13.63 -34.01
CA GLU A 354 3.16 13.86 -35.26
C GLU A 354 3.28 15.33 -35.58
N SER A 355 2.28 16.14 -35.27
CA SER A 355 2.24 17.54 -35.69
C SER A 355 2.75 18.52 -34.65
N THR A 356 2.88 18.11 -33.39
CA THR A 356 3.33 19.04 -32.34
C THR A 356 4.82 19.35 -32.49
N THR A 357 5.21 20.60 -32.23
CA THR A 357 6.59 20.99 -32.26
C THR A 357 7.22 21.11 -30.88
N SER A 358 6.40 21.01 -29.83
CA SER A 358 6.88 21.10 -28.45
C SER A 358 7.22 19.72 -27.91
N ASP A 359 8.41 19.54 -27.39
CA ASP A 359 8.80 18.28 -26.78
C ASP A 359 7.95 17.97 -25.56
N TYR A 360 7.60 18.98 -24.83
CA TYR A 360 6.72 18.80 -23.66
C TYR A 360 5.32 18.31 -24.04
N UNK A 361 4.81 18.86 -24.96
CA UNK A 361 3.58 18.51 -25.42
C UNK A 361 3.49 17.16 -25.90
N LYS A 362 4.56 16.92 -26.65
CA LYS A 362 4.68 15.59 -27.21
C LYS A 362 4.70 14.53 -26.12
N GLU A 363 5.47 14.77 -25.09
CA GLU A 363 5.55 13.85 -23.96
C GLU A 363 4.19 13.67 -23.31
N LYS A 364 3.45 14.76 -23.11
CA LYS A 364 2.13 14.70 -22.49
C LYS A 364 1.11 13.98 -23.38
N LEU A 365 1.21 14.18 -24.67
CA LEU A 365 0.36 13.44 -25.61
C LEU A 365 0.68 11.96 -25.59
N GLN A 366 1.96 11.62 -25.50
CA GLN A 366 2.37 10.22 -25.43
C GLN A 366 1.85 9.56 -24.15
N GLU A 367 1.82 10.29 -23.04
CA GLU A 367 1.25 9.77 -21.80
C GLU A 367 -0.24 9.48 -21.95
N ARG A 368 -1.00 10.39 -22.57
CA ARG A 368 -2.42 10.17 -22.83
C ARG A 368 -2.64 8.96 -23.73
N LEU A 369 -1.83 8.87 -24.79
CA LEU A 369 -1.93 7.73 -25.72
C LEU A 369 -1.71 6.41 -25.00
N ALA A 370 -0.69 6.34 -24.17
CA ALA A 370 -0.37 5.11 -23.44
C ALA A 370 -1.53 4.70 -22.52
N LYS A 371 -2.14 5.67 -21.84
CA LYS A 371 -3.27 5.36 -20.96
C LYS A 371 -4.48 4.84 -21.73
N LEU A 372 -4.81 5.48 -22.85
CA LEU A 372 -6.01 5.13 -23.58
C LEU A 372 -5.83 3.86 -24.40
N ALA A 373 -4.68 3.71 -25.06
CA ALA A 373 -4.44 2.58 -25.96
C ALA A 373 -3.97 1.32 -25.23
N GLY A 374 -3.34 1.48 -24.07
CA GLY A 374 -2.73 0.35 -23.38
C GLY A 374 -3.70 -0.63 -22.76
N GLY A 375 -4.89 -0.16 -22.39
CA GLY A 375 -5.85 -1.00 -21.72
C GLY A 375 -5.44 -1.40 -20.32
N VAL A 376 -6.15 -2.36 -19.77
CA VAL A 376 -5.91 -2.93 -18.45
C VAL A 376 -5.90 -4.44 -18.58
N ALA A 377 -4.86 -5.10 -18.07
CA ALA A 377 -4.87 -6.56 -18.00
C ALA A 377 -5.59 -6.97 -16.72
N VAL A 378 -6.54 -7.87 -16.83
CA VAL A 378 -7.31 -8.34 -15.70
C VAL A 378 -6.99 -9.81 -15.47
N LEU A 379 -6.50 -10.12 -14.26
CA LEU A 379 -6.36 -11.50 -13.80
C LEU A 379 -7.68 -11.88 -13.14
N TYR A 380 -8.49 -12.65 -13.83
CA TYR A 380 -9.74 -13.14 -13.29
C TYR A 380 -9.47 -14.43 -12.53
N VAL A 381 -9.65 -14.41 -11.23
CA VAL A 381 -9.35 -15.54 -10.35
C VAL A 381 -10.63 -16.36 -10.17
N GLY A 382 -10.56 -17.63 -10.55
CA GLY A 382 -11.68 -18.55 -10.40
C GLY A 382 -11.46 -19.52 -9.25
N ALA A 383 -12.54 -19.90 -8.60
CA ALA A 383 -12.51 -20.88 -7.52
C ALA A 383 -13.87 -21.49 -7.33
N ALA A 384 -13.92 -22.64 -6.64
CA ALA A 384 -15.15 -23.37 -6.44
C ALA A 384 -15.99 -22.85 -5.28
N SER A 385 -15.37 -22.11 -4.35
CA SER A 385 -16.11 -21.61 -3.18
C SER A 385 -15.62 -20.21 -2.84
N GLU A 386 -16.42 -19.50 -2.01
CA GLU A 386 -16.06 -18.15 -1.57
C GLU A 386 -14.76 -18.14 -0.76
N VAL A 387 -14.58 -19.13 0.09
CA VAL A 387 -13.37 -19.22 0.93
C VAL A 387 -12.14 -19.43 0.06
N GLU A 388 -12.23 -20.36 -0.90
CA GLU A 388 -11.16 -20.60 -1.85
C GLU A 388 -10.88 -19.35 -2.69
N MET A 389 -11.93 -18.67 -3.12
CA MET A 389 -11.82 -17.46 -3.95
C MET A 389 -11.00 -16.39 -3.23
N LYS A 390 -11.33 -16.14 -1.97
CA LYS A 390 -10.63 -15.11 -1.20
C LYS A 390 -9.16 -15.48 -1.01
N GLU A 391 -8.88 -16.71 -0.64
CA GLU A 391 -7.51 -17.18 -0.44
C GLU A 391 -6.70 -17.06 -1.72
N LYS A 392 -7.26 -17.52 -2.82
CA LYS A 392 -6.55 -17.51 -4.10
C LYS A 392 -6.34 -16.09 -4.60
N LYS A 393 -7.35 -15.24 -4.46
CA LYS A 393 -7.24 -13.85 -4.90
C LYS A 393 -6.14 -13.12 -4.10
N ASP A 394 -6.10 -13.33 -2.78
CA ASP A 394 -5.07 -12.72 -1.95
C ASP A 394 -3.69 -13.23 -2.34
N ARG A 395 -3.57 -14.51 -2.63
CA ARG A 395 -2.29 -15.10 -3.04
C ARG A 395 -1.81 -14.54 -4.38
N VAL A 396 -2.73 -14.38 -5.33
CA VAL A 396 -2.41 -13.78 -6.64
C VAL A 396 -2.00 -12.32 -6.46
N ASP A 397 -2.74 -11.57 -5.64
CA ASP A 397 -2.42 -10.16 -5.36
C ASP A 397 -1.01 -10.02 -4.78
N ASP A 398 -0.69 -10.85 -3.78
CA ASP A 398 0.63 -10.81 -3.15
C ASP A 398 1.72 -11.16 -4.14
N ALA A 399 1.49 -12.19 -4.96
CA ALA A 399 2.47 -12.60 -5.97
C ALA A 399 2.67 -11.50 -7.02
N LEU A 400 1.61 -10.83 -7.41
CA LEU A 400 1.71 -9.74 -8.38
C LEU A 400 2.54 -8.58 -7.82
N HIS A 401 2.28 -8.19 -6.57
CA HIS A 401 3.05 -7.10 -5.95
C HIS A 401 4.53 -7.46 -5.85
N ALA A 402 4.84 -8.68 -5.42
CA ALA A 402 6.22 -9.12 -5.30
C ALA A 402 6.90 -9.17 -6.67
N THR A 403 6.18 -9.65 -7.69
CA THR A 403 6.75 -9.75 -9.03
C THR A 403 7.02 -8.37 -9.62
N ARG A 404 6.11 -7.41 -9.41
CA ARG A 404 6.35 -6.05 -9.88
C ARG A 404 7.57 -5.43 -9.19
N ALA A 405 7.70 -5.61 -7.89
CA ALA A 405 8.85 -5.10 -7.15
C ALA A 405 10.15 -5.74 -7.67
N ALA A 406 10.11 -7.04 -7.95
CA ALA A 406 11.26 -7.77 -8.46
C ALA A 406 11.66 -7.28 -9.86
N VAL A 407 10.69 -7.03 -10.72
CA VAL A 407 10.96 -6.51 -12.06
C VAL A 407 11.60 -5.12 -11.96
N GLU A 408 11.15 -4.33 -11.00
CA GLU A 408 11.58 -2.94 -10.87
C GLU A 408 13.02 -2.83 -10.40
N GLU A 409 13.44 -3.59 -9.38
CA GLU A 409 14.75 -3.46 -8.78
C GLU A 409 15.54 -4.78 -8.62
N GLY A 410 15.00 -5.88 -9.14
CA GLY A 410 15.70 -7.16 -9.07
C GLY A 410 15.38 -7.94 -7.82
N ILE A 411 16.10 -9.04 -7.65
CA ILE A 411 15.90 -9.97 -6.53
C ILE A 411 17.21 -10.23 -5.80
N ILE A 412 17.08 -10.58 -4.53
CA ILE A 412 18.19 -10.92 -3.65
C ILE A 412 17.85 -12.22 -2.92
N PRO A 413 18.83 -12.90 -2.34
CA PRO A 413 18.54 -14.10 -1.56
C PRO A 413 17.60 -13.76 -0.41
N GLY A 414 16.57 -14.60 -0.22
CA GLY A 414 15.59 -14.40 0.85
C GLY A 414 16.04 -15.04 2.16
N GLY A 415 15.09 -15.11 3.11
CA GLY A 415 15.36 -15.72 4.39
C GLY A 415 16.31 -14.91 5.28
N GLY A 416 16.44 -13.62 5.02
CA GLY A 416 17.33 -12.76 5.80
C GLY A 416 18.79 -12.83 5.39
N VAL A 417 19.13 -13.64 4.37
CA VAL A 417 20.51 -13.87 3.99
C VAL A 417 21.17 -12.63 3.41
N ALA A 418 20.44 -11.87 2.58
CA ALA A 418 21.05 -10.69 1.96
C ALA A 418 21.53 -9.68 2.99
N PHE A 419 20.76 -9.50 4.07
CA PHE A 419 21.18 -8.62 5.15
C PHE A 419 22.42 -9.15 5.86
N VAL A 420 22.47 -10.45 6.14
CA VAL A 420 23.64 -11.04 6.81
C VAL A 420 24.87 -10.87 5.93
N ARG A 421 24.70 -11.07 4.63
CA ARG A 421 25.83 -10.91 3.69
C ARG A 421 26.30 -9.46 3.63
N ALA A 422 25.36 -8.51 3.81
CA ALA A 422 25.71 -7.09 3.79
C ALA A 422 26.51 -6.67 5.03
N CYS A 423 26.51 -7.45 6.10
CA CYS A 423 27.31 -7.13 7.29
C CYS A 423 28.79 -6.95 6.92
N ALA A 424 29.28 -7.70 5.94
CA ALA A 424 30.67 -7.59 5.53
C ALA A 424 31.00 -6.19 5.00
N SER A 425 30.04 -5.50 4.40
CA SER A 425 30.28 -4.18 3.86
C SER A 425 30.46 -3.13 4.96
N LEU A 426 30.09 -3.46 6.19
CA LEU A 426 30.23 -2.56 7.34
C LEU A 426 31.47 -2.83 8.17
N GLU A 427 32.19 -3.91 7.88
CA GLU A 427 33.38 -4.26 8.65
C GLU A 427 34.43 -3.17 8.51
N GLY A 428 34.98 -2.74 9.65
CA GLY A 428 36.03 -1.75 9.67
C GLY A 428 35.55 -0.33 9.40
N MET A 429 34.27 -0.15 9.15
CA MET A 429 33.73 1.18 8.91
C MET A 429 33.72 1.97 10.21
N GLU A 430 34.22 3.20 10.17
CA GLU A 430 34.27 4.07 11.34
C GLU A 430 33.62 5.41 11.01
N GLY A 431 32.98 5.98 12.04
CA GLY A 431 32.44 7.32 11.93
C GLY A 431 33.48 8.37 12.33
N GLU A 432 33.03 9.60 12.42
CA GLU A 432 33.92 10.71 12.78
C GLU A 432 34.25 10.72 14.27
N ASN A 433 33.51 9.98 15.07
CA ASN A 433 33.77 9.86 16.49
C ASN A 433 33.27 8.51 16.98
N ALA A 434 33.50 8.21 18.24
CA ALA A 434 33.16 6.90 18.81
C ALA A 434 31.66 6.62 18.76
N ASP A 435 30.85 7.63 18.99
CA ASP A 435 29.40 7.44 19.00
C ASP A 435 28.85 7.18 17.60
N GLU A 436 29.40 7.84 16.58
CA GLU A 436 29.01 7.50 15.19
C GLU A 436 29.39 6.07 14.85
N THR A 437 30.58 5.64 15.27
CA THR A 437 31.00 4.26 15.04
C THR A 437 30.06 3.27 15.74
N THR A 438 29.61 3.63 16.94
CA THR A 438 28.62 2.81 17.65
C THR A 438 27.32 2.72 16.85
N GLY A 439 26.89 3.84 16.25
CA GLY A 439 25.72 3.81 15.39
C GLY A 439 25.86 2.83 14.24
N ILE A 440 27.04 2.77 13.63
CA ILE A 440 27.31 1.79 12.56
C ILE A 440 27.17 0.36 13.11
N GLN A 441 27.70 0.13 14.29
CA GLN A 441 27.64 -1.19 14.92
C GLN A 441 26.21 -1.59 15.25
N ILE A 442 25.37 -0.62 15.61
CA ILE A 442 23.96 -0.87 15.88
C ILE A 442 23.28 -1.44 14.63
N VAL A 443 23.55 -0.85 13.46
CA VAL A 443 22.98 -1.36 12.22
C VAL A 443 23.52 -2.75 11.89
N THR A 444 24.81 -2.94 12.07
CA THR A 444 25.44 -4.25 11.82
C THR A 444 24.73 -5.36 12.59
N ARG A 445 24.42 -5.10 13.85
CA ARG A 445 23.71 -6.09 14.67
C ARG A 445 22.25 -6.20 14.27
N ALA A 446 21.60 -5.07 13.97
CA ALA A 446 20.17 -5.07 13.69
C ALA A 446 19.82 -5.85 12.41
N ILE A 447 20.67 -5.77 11.39
CA ILE A 447 20.33 -6.44 10.13
C ILE A 447 20.47 -7.97 10.19
N GLU A 448 21.02 -8.52 11.27
CA GLU A 448 20.94 -9.96 11.54
C GLU A 448 19.59 -10.39 12.07
N GLU A 449 18.80 -9.44 12.57
CA GLU A 449 17.60 -9.78 13.33
C GLU A 449 16.53 -10.48 12.51
N PRO A 450 16.29 -10.10 11.23
CA PRO A 450 15.29 -10.87 10.47
C PRO A 450 15.61 -12.36 10.38
N LEU A 451 16.86 -12.72 10.10
CA LEU A 451 17.23 -14.14 10.06
C LEU A 451 17.09 -14.77 11.44
N ARG A 452 17.54 -14.08 12.50
CA ARG A 452 17.41 -14.61 13.86
C ARG A 452 15.94 -14.89 14.20
N GLN A 453 15.05 -13.99 13.82
CA GLN A 453 13.63 -14.17 14.13
C GLN A 453 13.02 -15.30 13.32
N ILE A 454 13.39 -15.42 12.04
CA ILE A 454 12.90 -16.54 11.21
C ILE A 454 13.31 -17.87 11.83
N VAL A 455 14.54 -17.95 12.28
CA VAL A 455 15.08 -19.18 12.90
C VAL A 455 14.39 -19.46 14.25
N ALA A 456 14.22 -18.43 15.06
CA ALA A 456 13.55 -18.59 16.36
C ALA A 456 12.12 -19.06 16.18
N ASN A 457 11.40 -18.53 15.18
CA ASN A 457 10.03 -18.96 14.93
C ASN A 457 9.99 -20.43 14.48
N ALA A 458 11.07 -20.92 13.88
CA ALA A 458 11.18 -22.32 13.49
C ALA A 458 11.62 -23.23 14.66
N GLY A 459 11.87 -22.63 15.83
CA GLY A 459 12.24 -23.40 17.02
C GLY A 459 13.72 -23.68 17.16
N ASN A 460 14.56 -22.96 16.43
CA ASN A 460 16.01 -23.19 16.44
C ASN A 460 16.76 -22.01 17.03
N GLU A 461 18.06 -22.21 17.27
CA GLU A 461 18.90 -21.19 17.92
C GLU A 461 19.44 -20.22 16.90
N GLY A 462 18.97 -18.96 16.97
CA GLY A 462 19.32 -17.94 15.98
C GLY A 462 20.80 -17.63 15.90
N SER A 463 21.48 -17.53 17.05
CA SER A 463 22.91 -17.18 17.07
C SER A 463 23.76 -18.18 16.31
N VAL A 464 23.48 -19.46 16.51
CA VAL A 464 24.24 -20.53 15.87
C VAL A 464 24.03 -20.51 14.35
N ILE A 465 22.79 -20.36 13.93
CA ILE A 465 22.45 -20.36 12.51
C ILE A 465 23.05 -19.13 11.81
N VAL A 466 22.93 -17.94 12.42
CA VAL A 466 23.50 -16.72 11.84
C VAL A 466 25.01 -16.87 11.68
N ALA A 467 25.69 -17.40 12.70
CA ALA A 467 27.14 -17.59 12.63
C ALA A 467 27.53 -18.48 11.44
N LYS A 468 26.76 -19.56 11.24
CA LYS A 468 27.06 -20.48 10.13
C LYS A 468 26.74 -19.84 8.78
N VAL A 469 25.69 -19.09 8.67
CA VAL A 469 25.36 -18.38 7.42
C VAL A 469 26.47 -17.36 7.10
N LYS A 470 26.99 -16.67 8.11
CA LYS A 470 28.06 -15.70 7.92
C LYS A 470 29.33 -16.33 7.36
N GLU A 471 29.61 -17.58 7.72
CA GLU A 471 30.76 -18.29 7.19
C GLU A 471 30.66 -18.58 5.70
N GLY A 472 29.43 -18.63 5.18
CA GLY A 472 29.20 -18.92 3.78
C GLY A 472 29.33 -17.68 2.91
N LYS A 473 29.15 -17.87 1.63
CA LYS A 473 29.30 -16.80 0.63
C LYS A 473 28.08 -16.79 -0.30
N GLY A 474 27.87 -15.65 -0.91
CA GLY A 474 26.82 -15.49 -1.92
C GLY A 474 25.44 -15.74 -1.35
N ASP A 475 24.69 -16.64 -1.98
CA ASP A 475 23.32 -16.91 -1.55
C ASP A 475 23.20 -18.12 -0.61
N PHE A 476 24.31 -18.61 -0.08
CA PHE A 476 24.28 -19.66 0.94
C PHE A 476 23.52 -19.15 2.17
N GLY A 477 22.54 -19.91 2.62
CA GLY A 477 21.72 -19.50 3.73
C GLY A 477 21.01 -20.67 4.38
N TYR A 478 20.01 -20.35 5.19
CA TYR A 478 19.28 -21.34 5.94
C TYR A 478 17.82 -21.38 5.49
N ASN A 479 17.38 -22.55 5.04
CA ASN A 479 16.00 -22.80 4.67
C ASN A 479 15.25 -23.24 5.93
N ALA A 480 14.55 -22.32 6.58
CA ALA A 480 13.89 -22.61 7.85
C ALA A 480 12.73 -23.59 7.70
N LYS A 481 12.10 -23.65 6.53
CA LYS A 481 11.01 -24.58 6.30
C LYS A 481 11.52 -26.02 6.27
N GLN A 482 12.65 -26.27 5.59
CA GLN A 482 13.24 -27.59 5.44
C GLN A 482 14.28 -27.88 6.51
N GLU A 483 14.66 -26.88 7.28
CA GLU A 483 15.67 -26.96 8.34
C GLU A 483 17.02 -27.43 7.80
N LYS A 484 17.46 -26.82 6.70
CA LYS A 484 18.76 -27.16 6.12
C LYS A 484 19.45 -25.96 5.50
N PHE A 485 20.76 -26.03 5.46
CA PHE A 485 21.56 -25.00 4.79
C PHE A 485 21.64 -25.31 3.31
N GLU A 486 21.50 -24.30 2.47
CA GLU A 486 21.56 -24.47 1.02
C GLU A 486 21.61 -23.10 0.35
N ASN A 487 21.79 -23.09 -0.95
CA ASN A 487 21.77 -21.86 -1.72
C ASN A 487 20.34 -21.41 -1.94
N MET A 488 20.07 -20.14 -1.58
CA MET A 488 18.71 -19.64 -1.52
C MET A 488 18.05 -19.51 -2.90
N PHE A 489 18.79 -19.03 -3.90
CA PHE A 489 18.19 -18.88 -5.23
C PHE A 489 17.74 -20.23 -5.79
N LYS A 490 18.57 -21.25 -5.65
CA LYS A 490 18.22 -22.59 -6.13
C LYS A 490 17.04 -23.17 -5.36
N ALA A 491 16.96 -22.84 -4.07
CA ALA A 491 15.85 -23.31 -3.22
C ALA A 491 14.55 -22.54 -3.48
N GLY A 492 14.61 -21.48 -4.27
CA GLY A 492 13.42 -20.66 -4.50
C GLY A 492 13.09 -19.72 -3.35
N ILE A 493 14.09 -19.38 -2.55
CA ILE A 493 13.90 -18.46 -1.41
C ILE A 493 14.50 -17.12 -1.81
N ILE A 494 13.65 -16.22 -2.27
CA ILE A 494 14.04 -14.92 -2.80
C ILE A 494 13.24 -13.81 -2.18
N ASP A 495 13.80 -12.62 -2.17
CA ASP A 495 13.09 -11.39 -1.80
C ASP A 495 13.29 -10.36 -2.90
N PRO A 496 12.28 -9.55 -3.20
CA PRO A 496 12.51 -8.39 -4.07
C PRO A 496 13.43 -7.41 -3.36
N THR A 497 14.43 -6.92 -4.08
CA THR A 497 15.40 -5.97 -3.53
C THR A 497 14.70 -4.74 -2.98
N LYS A 498 13.70 -4.24 -3.70
CA LYS A 498 12.96 -3.05 -3.30
C LYS A 498 12.31 -3.23 -1.92
N VAL A 499 11.72 -4.39 -1.67
CA VAL A 499 11.04 -4.64 -0.39
C VAL A 499 12.04 -4.58 0.77
N THR A 500 13.17 -5.24 0.61
CA THR A 500 14.19 -5.30 1.66
C THR A 500 14.80 -3.93 1.91
N ARG A 501 15.08 -3.20 0.84
CA ARG A 501 15.68 -1.87 0.93
C ARG A 501 14.74 -0.89 1.65
N VAL A 502 13.47 -0.86 1.23
CA VAL A 502 12.49 0.08 1.80
C VAL A 502 12.24 -0.25 3.27
N ALA A 503 12.19 -1.54 3.61
CA ALA A 503 11.98 -1.93 5.00
C ALA A 503 13.09 -1.38 5.89
N LEU A 504 14.34 -1.50 5.45
CA LEU A 504 15.47 -0.97 6.24
C LEU A 504 15.45 0.55 6.32
N GLU A 505 15.21 1.22 5.20
CA GLU A 505 15.17 2.68 5.19
C GLU A 505 14.13 3.22 6.15
N ASN A 506 12.93 2.65 6.11
CA ASN A 506 11.84 3.13 6.96
C ASN A 506 12.06 2.78 8.43
N ALA A 507 12.59 1.59 8.68
CA ALA A 507 12.90 1.19 10.06
C ALA A 507 13.95 2.12 10.68
N ALA A 508 15.00 2.42 9.93
CA ALA A 508 16.05 3.30 10.43
C ALA A 508 15.54 4.73 10.65
N SER A 509 14.64 5.18 9.77
CA SER A 509 14.08 6.52 9.91
C SER A 509 13.30 6.67 11.21
N VAL A 510 12.41 5.74 11.52
CA VAL A 510 11.63 5.86 12.76
C VAL A 510 12.51 5.65 13.98
N ALA A 511 13.46 4.70 13.88
CA ALA A 511 14.36 4.47 15.02
C ALA A 511 15.19 5.71 15.32
N GLY A 512 15.69 6.38 14.27
CA GLY A 512 16.45 7.61 14.46
C GLY A 512 15.65 8.70 15.15
N MET A 513 14.39 8.83 14.80
CA MET A 513 13.52 9.80 15.44
C MET A 513 13.30 9.45 16.92
N LEU A 514 13.10 8.18 17.22
CA LEU A 514 12.91 7.76 18.61
C LEU A 514 14.17 7.99 19.45
N LEU A 515 15.34 7.66 18.89
CA LEU A 515 16.60 7.81 19.63
C LEU A 515 16.92 9.26 19.95
N THR A 516 16.50 10.18 19.10
CA THR A 516 16.78 11.61 19.28
C THR A 516 15.66 12.36 19.98
N THR A 517 14.63 11.65 20.45
CA THR A 517 13.52 12.26 21.17
C THR A 517 13.93 12.61 22.60
N GLU A 518 13.64 13.84 23.02
CA GLU A 518 13.92 14.31 24.38
C GLU A 518 12.65 14.53 25.19
N CYS A 519 11.51 14.69 24.54
CA CYS A 519 10.28 15.10 25.20
C CYS A 519 9.09 14.56 24.45
N VAL A 520 8.08 14.11 25.18
CA VAL A 520 6.82 13.67 24.60
C VAL A 520 5.67 14.45 25.22
N LEU A 521 4.78 14.96 24.39
CA LEU A 521 3.56 15.63 24.83
C LEU A 521 2.37 14.77 24.42
N ALA A 522 1.57 14.38 25.41
CA ALA A 522 0.41 13.54 25.14
C ALA A 522 -0.84 14.15 25.75
N ASP A 523 -1.96 14.00 25.06
CA ASP A 523 -3.23 14.45 25.60
C ASP A 523 -3.59 13.64 26.83
N ILE A 524 -4.04 14.31 27.89
CA ILE A 524 -4.54 13.62 29.07
C ILE A 524 -5.96 13.15 28.77
N PRO A 525 -6.27 11.86 28.90
CA PRO A 525 -7.62 11.40 28.62
C PRO A 525 -8.61 12.04 29.58
N GLU A 526 -9.75 12.46 29.03
CA GLU A 526 -10.80 12.94 29.89
C GLU A 526 -11.51 11.77 30.55
N UNK A 527 -11.54 12.09 31.76
CA UNK A 527 -12.09 11.08 32.48
C UNK A 527 -13.31 10.62 31.98
N ASN A 528 -14.33 11.01 32.32
CA ASN A 528 -15.64 10.83 31.74
C ASN A 528 -16.03 12.12 31.05
N PRO A 529 -16.19 12.10 29.74
CA PRO A 529 -16.78 13.27 29.13
C PRO A 529 -18.15 13.47 29.79
N PRO A 530 -18.45 14.70 30.20
CA PRO A 530 -19.77 14.92 30.78
C PRO A 530 -20.81 14.42 29.79
N MET A 531 -21.59 13.47 30.22
CA MET A 531 -22.71 13.03 29.41
C MET A 531 -23.51 14.29 29.06
N PRO A 532 -23.80 14.49 27.78
CA PRO A 532 -24.71 15.57 27.45
C PRO A 532 -25.94 15.38 28.34
N PRO A 533 -26.42 16.42 29.01
CA PRO A 533 -27.63 16.27 29.83
C PRO A 533 -28.66 15.60 28.94
N MET A 534 -29.04 14.42 29.28
CA MET A 534 -30.20 13.79 28.69
C MET A 534 -31.28 14.81 28.81
N GLY A 535 -31.53 15.44 27.70
CA GLY A 535 -32.60 16.37 27.69
C GLY A 535 -33.77 15.74 28.35
N UNK A 536 -33.94 16.15 29.45
CA UNK A 536 -34.79 15.73 29.95
C UNK A 536 -35.72 15.56 29.23
N GLY A 537 -35.77 14.69 28.80
CA GLY A 537 -36.86 14.30 28.03
C GLY A 537 -38.03 14.95 28.63
N GLY A 538 -38.49 15.82 27.98
CA GLY A 538 -39.61 16.56 28.38
C GLY A 538 -40.51 15.70 29.18
N GLY A 539 -40.61 16.06 30.39
CA GLY A 539 -41.75 15.60 31.12
C GLY A 539 -42.90 15.76 30.17
N MET A 540 -43.52 14.69 29.90
CA MET A 540 -44.80 14.77 29.25
C MET A 540 -45.59 15.79 30.03
N PRO A 541 -46.02 16.84 29.41
CA PRO A 541 -46.98 17.68 30.09
C PRO A 541 -48.13 16.78 30.48
N GLY A 542 -48.39 16.79 31.74
CA GLY A 542 -49.45 15.96 32.25
C GLY A 542 -50.69 16.19 31.44
N MET A 543 -51.12 15.14 30.89
CA MET A 543 -52.42 15.19 30.24
C MET A 543 -53.46 15.17 31.32
N MET A 544 -54.23 16.19 31.35
CA MET A 544 -55.50 16.15 32.07
C MET A 544 -56.56 15.57 31.18
#